data_9663ce2d571bd646fbacc342c06abf40
#
_entry.id   9663ce2d571bd646fbacc342c06abf40
#
_cell.length_a   1.000
_cell.length_b   1.000
_cell.length_c   1.000
_cell.angle_alpha   90.00
_cell.angle_beta   90.00
_cell.angle_gamma   90.00
#
_symmetry.space_group_name_H-M   'P 1'
#
loop_
_entity.id
_entity.type
_entity.pdbx_description
1 polymer ?
#
loop_
_entity_poly.entity_id
_entity_poly.type
_entity_poly.pdbx_seq_one_letter_code
_entity_poly.pdbx_strand_id
1 'polypeptide(L)'
;NQKEINTKGSEFSPVRLGNYLVFTSSKKDKIYANGLPYLGLYKVKVGDDASILGQPELFSPSIFDSERNEGTPTFTPDGKTMVFARGNTGKKKDVSPDVDLYISRFVSGEGWTVPSLVSASDSASWDGTPAFSGDGRTLYFASNRAGGVGGIDLYRVNMDASGRFGKPVNMGKAINTAGDEMFPFVSQEGKLYFASDGHPGLGKLDIFEAVRKDGKISVENMGIPFNSSSDDFGLTSDEFGHIYISSNRGGGVGDDDIYVYQAPLEEEEPVLASTPDGLNPNQPKGTSGSTADIKMVRYYLGGTVQSVAQNSEKQRVEGVEIKIYRLLEDTEELLDTKITTKDGTFGPIPLQEDAEYMLLIEKANYLTKRESFSMYGRSIPASLLTKPLTDTTFLVNIDLDQKFIGKTFRLENIYYDLDKADIRADAAIELDKLVRILQDNPAIKIELGSHTDSRGSDIYNIRLSQRRAESVINYLMTKGIDPLRLQARGYGETELLIENARTEAEHQVNRRTEFKVLEISETAN
;
A
#
# COMPACT_ATOMS: atom_id res chain seq x y z
N ASN A 1 2.96 -9.56 -9.60
CA ASN A 1 1.60 -9.36 -10.12
C ASN A 1 1.12 -10.64 -10.82
N GLN A 2 -0.03 -11.17 -10.40
CA GLN A 2 -0.64 -12.39 -10.96
C GLN A 2 -1.57 -12.00 -12.12
N LYS A 3 -0.98 -11.66 -13.27
CA LYS A 3 -1.69 -11.13 -14.44
C LYS A 3 -2.79 -12.05 -15.00
N GLU A 4 -2.71 -13.36 -14.72
CA GLU A 4 -3.66 -14.36 -15.18
C GLU A 4 -5.00 -14.28 -14.45
N ILE A 5 -5.02 -13.70 -13.24
CA ILE A 5 -6.23 -13.56 -12.43
C ILE A 5 -6.65 -12.11 -12.23
N ASN A 6 -5.71 -11.17 -12.25
CA ASN A 6 -5.99 -9.74 -12.08
C ASN A 6 -6.69 -9.17 -13.31
N THR A 7 -7.69 -8.32 -13.07
CA THR A 7 -8.52 -7.70 -14.12
C THR A 7 -8.44 -6.17 -13.99
N LYS A 8 -9.25 -5.44 -14.76
CA LYS A 8 -9.39 -3.98 -14.60
C LYS A 8 -10.15 -3.57 -13.35
N GLY A 9 -10.79 -4.52 -12.67
CA GLY A 9 -11.46 -4.30 -11.39
C GLY A 9 -10.53 -4.63 -10.22
N SER A 10 -11.13 -5.03 -9.09
CA SER A 10 -10.40 -5.38 -7.87
C SER A 10 -10.34 -6.89 -7.69
N GLU A 11 -9.14 -7.42 -7.47
CA GLU A 11 -8.86 -8.78 -7.02
C GLU A 11 -8.01 -8.71 -5.75
N PHE A 12 -8.52 -9.27 -4.63
CA PHE A 12 -7.86 -9.13 -3.34
C PHE A 12 -8.16 -10.27 -2.35
N SER A 13 -7.48 -10.26 -1.19
CA SER A 13 -7.59 -11.25 -0.11
C SER A 13 -7.45 -12.69 -0.60
N PRO A 14 -6.34 -13.05 -1.25
CA PRO A 14 -6.08 -14.42 -1.68
C PRO A 14 -5.80 -15.33 -0.50
N VAL A 15 -6.36 -16.56 -0.53
CA VAL A 15 -6.10 -17.61 0.48
C VAL A 15 -5.93 -18.94 -0.21
N ARG A 16 -4.87 -19.68 0.13
CA ARG A 16 -4.65 -21.04 -0.37
C ARG A 16 -5.63 -22.02 0.28
N LEU A 17 -6.27 -22.86 -0.54
CA LEU A 17 -7.11 -23.98 -0.10
C LEU A 17 -6.75 -25.23 -0.92
N GLY A 18 -5.82 -26.03 -0.43
CA GLY A 18 -5.23 -27.13 -1.18
C GLY A 18 -4.65 -26.64 -2.51
N ASN A 19 -5.08 -27.21 -3.63
CA ASN A 19 -4.60 -26.83 -4.97
C ASN A 19 -5.36 -25.63 -5.57
N TYR A 20 -6.04 -24.84 -4.76
CA TYR A 20 -6.74 -23.67 -5.22
C TYR A 20 -6.28 -22.41 -4.49
N LEU A 21 -6.19 -21.31 -5.21
CA LEU A 21 -6.17 -19.96 -4.66
C LEU A 21 -7.59 -19.43 -4.69
N VAL A 22 -8.16 -19.12 -3.52
CA VAL A 22 -9.48 -18.52 -3.36
C VAL A 22 -9.30 -17.03 -3.09
N PHE A 23 -10.05 -16.18 -3.76
CA PHE A 23 -9.88 -14.72 -3.66
C PHE A 23 -11.19 -13.99 -3.91
N THR A 24 -11.24 -12.73 -3.51
CA THR A 24 -12.33 -11.81 -3.80
C THR A 24 -12.09 -11.15 -5.15
N SER A 25 -13.14 -11.05 -5.98
CA SER A 25 -13.07 -10.36 -7.27
C SER A 25 -14.34 -9.58 -7.57
N SER A 26 -14.20 -8.47 -8.26
CA SER A 26 -15.25 -7.61 -8.78
C SER A 26 -15.87 -8.11 -10.11
N LYS A 27 -15.73 -9.40 -10.42
CA LYS A 27 -16.21 -10.02 -11.67
C LYS A 27 -17.72 -10.26 -11.78
N LYS A 28 -18.51 -9.92 -10.76
CA LYS A 28 -19.97 -10.07 -10.85
C LYS A 28 -20.54 -9.13 -11.91
N ASP A 29 -21.46 -9.64 -12.73
CA ASP A 29 -22.14 -8.86 -13.80
C ASP A 29 -23.03 -7.73 -13.24
N LYS A 30 -23.36 -7.78 -11.96
CA LYS A 30 -24.21 -6.80 -11.31
C LYS A 30 -23.40 -5.61 -10.80
N ILE A 31 -23.96 -4.43 -11.02
CA ILE A 31 -23.33 -3.14 -10.67
C ILE A 31 -24.24 -2.41 -9.67
N TYR A 32 -23.67 -1.82 -8.63
CA TYR A 32 -24.36 -0.92 -7.71
C TYR A 32 -24.87 0.35 -8.39
N ALA A 33 -25.76 1.07 -7.73
CA ALA A 33 -26.25 2.36 -8.21
C ALA A 33 -25.14 3.43 -8.34
N ASN A 34 -24.01 3.24 -7.67
CA ASN A 34 -22.81 4.09 -7.78
C ASN A 34 -21.85 3.66 -8.89
N GLY A 35 -22.19 2.66 -9.69
CA GLY A 35 -21.36 2.18 -10.80
C GLY A 35 -20.30 1.14 -10.44
N LEU A 36 -20.13 0.79 -9.15
CA LEU A 36 -19.17 -0.22 -8.72
C LEU A 36 -19.74 -1.64 -8.92
N PRO A 37 -18.96 -2.60 -9.40
CA PRO A 37 -19.39 -3.99 -9.51
C PRO A 37 -19.51 -4.65 -8.14
N TYR A 38 -20.39 -5.64 -8.04
CA TYR A 38 -20.49 -6.47 -6.84
C TYR A 38 -19.30 -7.42 -6.73
N LEU A 39 -18.85 -7.63 -5.49
CA LEU A 39 -17.77 -8.56 -5.16
C LEU A 39 -18.30 -9.99 -5.00
N GLY A 40 -17.51 -10.96 -5.42
CA GLY A 40 -17.78 -12.37 -5.23
C GLY A 40 -16.52 -13.16 -4.93
N LEU A 41 -16.69 -14.38 -4.41
CA LEU A 41 -15.59 -15.31 -4.16
C LEU A 41 -15.35 -16.18 -5.40
N TYR A 42 -14.11 -16.18 -5.86
CA TYR A 42 -13.63 -16.95 -6.99
C TYR A 42 -12.47 -17.85 -6.56
N LYS A 43 -12.20 -18.88 -7.33
CA LYS A 43 -11.05 -19.76 -7.15
C LYS A 43 -10.39 -20.06 -8.48
N VAL A 44 -9.10 -20.33 -8.43
CA VAL A 44 -8.31 -20.81 -9.58
C VAL A 44 -7.36 -21.91 -9.09
N LYS A 45 -7.08 -22.88 -9.93
CA LYS A 45 -6.04 -23.87 -9.61
C LYS A 45 -4.67 -23.22 -9.60
N VAL A 46 -3.82 -23.62 -8.67
CA VAL A 46 -2.48 -23.09 -8.50
C VAL A 46 -1.51 -24.21 -8.22
N GLY A 47 -0.33 -24.15 -8.87
CA GLY A 47 0.77 -25.08 -8.65
C GLY A 47 1.46 -24.86 -7.29
N ASP A 48 2.39 -25.77 -6.97
CA ASP A 48 3.21 -25.64 -5.75
C ASP A 48 4.25 -24.52 -5.87
N ASP A 49 4.50 -24.03 -7.07
CA ASP A 49 5.34 -22.88 -7.42
C ASP A 49 4.54 -21.55 -7.54
N ALA A 50 3.31 -21.54 -7.06
CA ALA A 50 2.34 -20.43 -7.19
C ALA A 50 1.96 -20.09 -8.64
N SER A 51 2.27 -20.92 -9.64
CA SER A 51 1.81 -20.72 -11.01
C SER A 51 0.29 -20.91 -11.12
N ILE A 52 -0.36 -20.05 -11.90
CA ILE A 52 -1.81 -20.13 -12.14
C ILE A 52 -2.09 -21.18 -13.21
N LEU A 53 -2.94 -22.16 -12.88
CA LEU A 53 -3.27 -23.31 -13.72
C LEU A 53 -4.73 -23.24 -14.21
N GLY A 54 -5.01 -22.38 -15.17
CA GLY A 54 -6.33 -22.25 -15.79
C GLY A 54 -6.98 -20.88 -15.59
N GLN A 55 -8.29 -20.86 -15.70
CA GLN A 55 -9.08 -19.63 -15.53
C GLN A 55 -9.83 -19.62 -14.20
N PRO A 56 -9.99 -18.45 -13.57
CA PRO A 56 -10.81 -18.32 -12.37
C PRO A 56 -12.26 -18.73 -12.61
N GLU A 57 -12.82 -19.49 -11.68
CA GLU A 57 -14.21 -19.90 -11.65
C GLU A 57 -14.89 -19.49 -10.33
N LEU A 58 -16.20 -19.46 -10.29
CA LEU A 58 -16.96 -19.19 -9.08
C LEU A 58 -16.58 -20.19 -7.98
N PHE A 59 -16.32 -19.69 -6.76
CA PHE A 59 -15.88 -20.54 -5.66
C PHE A 59 -16.89 -21.64 -5.34
N SER A 60 -18.17 -21.28 -5.09
CA SER A 60 -19.25 -22.23 -4.84
C SER A 60 -20.62 -21.60 -5.11
N PRO A 61 -21.54 -22.32 -5.80
CA PRO A 61 -22.90 -21.83 -6.01
C PRO A 61 -23.71 -21.62 -4.72
N SER A 62 -23.44 -22.41 -3.66
CA SER A 62 -24.14 -22.28 -2.37
C SER A 62 -23.70 -21.05 -1.56
N ILE A 63 -22.50 -20.52 -1.87
CA ILE A 63 -21.96 -19.31 -1.24
C ILE A 63 -22.39 -18.06 -2.01
N PHE A 64 -22.45 -18.16 -3.34
CA PHE A 64 -22.75 -17.02 -4.22
C PHE A 64 -24.14 -16.45 -3.99
N ASP A 65 -24.20 -15.13 -3.77
CA ASP A 65 -25.44 -14.36 -3.71
C ASP A 65 -25.39 -13.22 -4.75
N SER A 66 -26.29 -13.25 -5.73
CA SER A 66 -26.30 -12.24 -6.80
C SER A 66 -26.68 -10.83 -6.32
N GLU A 67 -27.20 -10.69 -5.09
CA GLU A 67 -27.70 -9.44 -4.52
C GLU A 67 -26.77 -8.86 -3.44
N ARG A 68 -25.67 -9.55 -3.10
CA ARG A 68 -24.76 -9.18 -2.00
C ARG A 68 -23.31 -9.27 -2.43
N ASN A 69 -22.44 -8.56 -1.73
CA ASN A 69 -21.00 -8.76 -1.79
C ASN A 69 -20.59 -9.96 -0.93
N GLU A 70 -19.70 -10.79 -1.43
CA GLU A 70 -18.90 -11.72 -0.64
C GLU A 70 -17.42 -11.39 -0.82
N GLY A 71 -16.66 -11.43 0.28
CA GLY A 71 -15.23 -11.16 0.22
C GLY A 71 -14.46 -11.71 1.42
N THR A 72 -13.16 -11.58 1.35
CA THR A 72 -12.21 -11.85 2.43
C THR A 72 -12.43 -13.22 3.10
N PRO A 73 -12.27 -14.33 2.35
CA PRO A 73 -12.48 -15.67 2.89
C PRO A 73 -11.31 -16.09 3.79
N THR A 74 -11.60 -16.89 4.81
CA THR A 74 -10.60 -17.62 5.61
C THR A 74 -11.09 -19.02 5.88
N PHE A 75 -10.15 -19.96 6.06
CA PHE A 75 -10.45 -21.37 6.26
C PHE A 75 -9.79 -21.89 7.52
N THR A 76 -10.44 -22.87 8.18
CA THR A 76 -9.75 -23.68 9.19
C THR A 76 -8.65 -24.52 8.53
N PRO A 77 -7.59 -24.95 9.25
CA PRO A 77 -6.47 -25.70 8.70
C PRO A 77 -6.87 -27.00 7.99
N ASP A 78 -7.99 -27.62 8.38
CA ASP A 78 -8.53 -28.82 7.72
C ASP A 78 -9.31 -28.48 6.42
N GLY A 79 -9.42 -27.19 6.07
CA GLY A 79 -10.12 -26.72 4.88
C GLY A 79 -11.65 -26.95 4.88
N LYS A 80 -12.25 -27.37 6.02
CA LYS A 80 -13.65 -27.77 6.08
C LYS A 80 -14.59 -26.70 6.63
N THR A 81 -14.08 -25.67 7.24
CA THR A 81 -14.88 -24.54 7.72
C THR A 81 -14.35 -23.27 7.10
N MET A 82 -15.25 -22.47 6.52
CA MET A 82 -14.94 -21.16 5.96
C MET A 82 -15.70 -20.08 6.72
N VAL A 83 -15.04 -18.98 7.02
CA VAL A 83 -15.66 -17.72 7.43
C VAL A 83 -15.31 -16.66 6.38
N PHE A 84 -16.27 -15.81 6.05
CA PHE A 84 -16.09 -14.74 5.08
C PHE A 84 -16.99 -13.55 5.41
N ALA A 85 -16.67 -12.37 4.89
CA ALA A 85 -17.49 -11.19 5.02
C ALA A 85 -18.57 -11.18 3.93
N ARG A 86 -19.80 -10.86 4.31
CA ARG A 86 -20.90 -10.67 3.36
C ARG A 86 -21.57 -9.31 3.60
N GLY A 87 -21.56 -8.49 2.56
CA GLY A 87 -22.17 -7.17 2.55
C GLY A 87 -23.66 -7.19 2.28
N ASN A 88 -24.23 -6.01 2.31
CA ASN A 88 -25.66 -5.77 2.15
C ASN A 88 -26.17 -5.96 0.71
N THR A 89 -27.50 -5.82 0.57
CA THR A 89 -28.21 -5.93 -0.72
C THR A 89 -28.14 -4.67 -1.58
N GLY A 90 -27.39 -3.63 -1.17
CA GLY A 90 -27.36 -2.34 -1.87
C GLY A 90 -28.69 -1.59 -1.90
N LYS A 91 -29.72 -2.08 -1.22
CA LYS A 91 -31.03 -1.41 -1.11
C LYS A 91 -30.94 -0.38 0.01
N LYS A 92 -30.91 0.89 -0.38
CA LYS A 92 -30.92 2.06 0.50
C LYS A 92 -32.14 2.06 1.40
N LYS A 93 -32.16 1.38 2.53
CA LYS A 93 -33.28 1.58 3.46
C LYS A 93 -32.90 1.58 4.93
N ASP A 94 -31.77 1.10 5.30
CA ASP A 94 -31.37 1.13 6.70
C ASP A 94 -29.95 1.65 6.80
N VAL A 95 -29.74 2.55 7.74
CA VAL A 95 -28.49 3.27 8.02
C VAL A 95 -27.51 2.37 8.78
N SER A 96 -27.67 1.06 8.70
CA SER A 96 -26.83 0.07 9.34
C SER A 96 -25.57 -0.18 8.49
N PRO A 97 -24.37 -0.16 9.07
CA PRO A 97 -23.16 -0.63 8.39
C PRO A 97 -23.30 -2.14 8.17
N ASP A 98 -23.48 -2.52 6.92
CA ASP A 98 -24.06 -3.79 6.49
C ASP A 98 -23.01 -4.80 6.01
N VAL A 99 -21.96 -5.05 6.75
CA VAL A 99 -21.06 -6.17 6.51
C VAL A 99 -20.99 -7.02 7.77
N ASP A 100 -21.35 -8.28 7.62
CA ASP A 100 -21.33 -9.27 8.69
C ASP A 100 -20.46 -10.47 8.33
N LEU A 101 -20.01 -11.21 9.34
CA LEU A 101 -19.30 -12.46 9.15
C LEU A 101 -20.28 -13.63 9.00
N TYR A 102 -20.05 -14.42 7.95
CA TYR A 102 -20.82 -15.63 7.65
C TYR A 102 -19.93 -16.86 7.69
N ILE A 103 -20.47 -17.98 8.13
CA ILE A 103 -19.79 -19.26 8.23
C ILE A 103 -20.48 -20.29 7.32
N SER A 104 -19.67 -21.08 6.61
CA SER A 104 -20.10 -22.25 5.85
C SER A 104 -19.19 -23.45 6.15
N ARG A 105 -19.73 -24.66 6.02
CA ARG A 105 -18.97 -25.91 6.24
C ARG A 105 -19.01 -26.76 5.00
N PHE A 106 -17.88 -27.39 4.72
CA PHE A 106 -17.78 -28.35 3.63
C PHE A 106 -18.26 -29.73 4.10
N VAL A 107 -19.24 -30.27 3.40
CA VAL A 107 -19.77 -31.64 3.62
C VAL A 107 -19.38 -32.50 2.43
N SER A 108 -18.68 -33.60 2.70
CA SER A 108 -18.22 -34.51 1.66
C SER A 108 -19.40 -35.06 0.85
N GLY A 109 -19.35 -34.92 -0.48
CA GLY A 109 -20.41 -35.32 -1.38
C GLY A 109 -21.52 -34.27 -1.60
N GLU A 110 -21.67 -33.30 -0.73
CA GLU A 110 -22.70 -32.24 -0.84
C GLU A 110 -22.09 -30.86 -1.17
N GLY A 111 -20.81 -30.64 -0.83
CA GLY A 111 -20.12 -29.36 -1.02
C GLY A 111 -20.29 -28.40 0.16
N TRP A 112 -20.21 -27.10 -0.10
CA TRP A 112 -20.35 -26.06 0.92
C TRP A 112 -21.80 -25.86 1.31
N THR A 113 -22.09 -25.82 2.62
CA THR A 113 -23.43 -25.51 3.14
C THR A 113 -23.84 -24.08 2.85
N VAL A 114 -25.16 -23.82 2.87
CA VAL A 114 -25.68 -22.45 2.82
C VAL A 114 -25.12 -21.66 4.02
N PRO A 115 -24.53 -20.47 3.80
CA PRO A 115 -23.91 -19.70 4.86
C PRO A 115 -24.88 -19.24 5.94
N SER A 116 -24.46 -19.29 7.19
CA SER A 116 -25.18 -18.74 8.33
C SER A 116 -24.37 -17.65 9.02
N LEU A 117 -25.05 -16.72 9.69
CA LEU A 117 -24.40 -15.62 10.41
C LEU A 117 -23.52 -16.18 11.54
N VAL A 118 -22.30 -15.66 11.67
CA VAL A 118 -21.41 -15.96 12.80
C VAL A 118 -21.98 -15.31 14.07
N SER A 119 -22.12 -16.09 15.16
CA SER A 119 -22.72 -15.59 16.41
C SER A 119 -21.90 -14.48 17.11
N ALA A 120 -20.65 -14.27 16.70
CA ALA A 120 -19.78 -13.20 17.17
C ALA A 120 -19.90 -11.90 16.34
N SER A 121 -20.58 -11.95 15.18
CA SER A 121 -20.83 -10.76 14.37
C SER A 121 -21.88 -9.86 15.04
N ASP A 122 -21.70 -8.56 14.94
CA ASP A 122 -22.59 -7.54 15.49
C ASP A 122 -23.26 -6.80 14.34
N SER A 123 -24.52 -7.10 14.09
CA SER A 123 -25.30 -6.52 12.98
C SER A 123 -25.50 -4.99 13.08
N ALA A 124 -25.12 -4.36 14.22
CA ALA A 124 -25.09 -2.91 14.36
C ALA A 124 -23.74 -2.30 13.98
N SER A 125 -22.78 -3.14 13.58
CA SER A 125 -21.39 -2.76 13.27
C SER A 125 -20.98 -3.31 11.90
N TRP A 126 -19.90 -2.77 11.36
CA TRP A 126 -19.20 -3.37 10.23
C TRP A 126 -18.22 -4.42 10.78
N ASP A 127 -18.41 -5.67 10.42
CA ASP A 127 -17.53 -6.78 10.78
C ASP A 127 -16.98 -7.43 9.51
N GLY A 128 -15.66 -7.42 9.32
CA GLY A 128 -15.05 -7.88 8.07
C GLY A 128 -13.67 -8.49 8.25
N THR A 129 -13.05 -8.81 7.13
CA THR A 129 -11.67 -9.30 7.00
C THR A 129 -11.28 -10.39 8.01
N PRO A 130 -12.03 -11.50 8.09
CA PRO A 130 -11.77 -12.56 9.07
C PRO A 130 -10.50 -13.34 8.75
N ALA A 131 -9.83 -13.87 9.79
CA ALA A 131 -8.69 -14.79 9.67
C ALA A 131 -8.69 -15.80 10.81
N PHE A 132 -8.58 -17.09 10.51
CA PHE A 132 -8.36 -18.12 11.51
C PHE A 132 -6.90 -18.15 11.97
N SER A 133 -6.70 -18.47 13.26
CA SER A 133 -5.38 -18.90 13.75
C SER A 133 -4.92 -20.20 13.10
N GLY A 134 -3.61 -20.47 13.11
CA GLY A 134 -3.03 -21.68 12.56
C GLY A 134 -3.55 -22.99 13.17
N ASP A 135 -4.15 -22.95 14.37
CA ASP A 135 -4.83 -24.10 15.00
C ASP A 135 -6.36 -24.13 14.74
N GLY A 136 -6.90 -23.14 14.01
CA GLY A 136 -8.32 -23.02 13.68
C GLY A 136 -9.25 -22.73 14.85
N ARG A 137 -8.74 -22.40 16.04
CA ARG A 137 -9.55 -22.22 17.26
C ARG A 137 -9.85 -20.76 17.60
N THR A 138 -9.10 -19.83 17.02
CA THR A 138 -9.32 -18.41 17.19
C THR A 138 -9.63 -17.78 15.85
N LEU A 139 -10.69 -16.97 15.80
CA LEU A 139 -11.00 -16.12 14.66
C LEU A 139 -10.61 -14.70 15.01
N TYR A 140 -9.76 -14.10 14.20
CA TYR A 140 -9.45 -12.68 14.19
C TYR A 140 -10.32 -11.99 13.15
N PHE A 141 -10.73 -10.76 13.38
CA PHE A 141 -11.52 -9.99 12.44
C PHE A 141 -11.45 -8.50 12.76
N ALA A 142 -11.79 -7.67 11.80
CA ALA A 142 -11.87 -6.23 11.95
C ALA A 142 -13.31 -5.79 12.23
N SER A 143 -13.50 -4.78 13.08
CA SER A 143 -14.81 -4.29 13.48
C SER A 143 -14.78 -2.84 13.94
N ASN A 144 -15.79 -2.05 13.57
CA ASN A 144 -16.00 -0.70 14.10
C ASN A 144 -17.01 -0.66 15.26
N ARG A 145 -17.20 -1.78 15.98
CA ARG A 145 -18.13 -1.90 17.10
C ARG A 145 -17.79 -0.93 18.23
N ALA A 146 -18.82 -0.45 18.89
CA ALA A 146 -18.67 0.51 19.99
C ALA A 146 -17.72 0.02 21.09
N GLY A 147 -16.87 0.91 21.59
CA GLY A 147 -15.88 0.63 22.63
C GLY A 147 -14.53 0.18 22.11
N GLY A 148 -14.27 0.37 20.82
CA GLY A 148 -12.96 0.24 20.19
C GLY A 148 -11.96 1.30 20.60
N VAL A 149 -10.77 1.27 20.01
CA VAL A 149 -9.67 2.23 20.21
C VAL A 149 -9.73 3.35 19.18
N GLY A 150 -10.05 3.00 17.92
CA GLY A 150 -10.05 3.90 16.77
C GLY A 150 -11.27 3.79 15.88
N GLY A 151 -11.03 3.82 14.59
CA GLY A 151 -12.04 3.63 13.54
C GLY A 151 -12.47 2.18 13.46
N ILE A 152 -11.74 1.37 12.71
CA ILE A 152 -11.90 -0.09 12.63
C ILE A 152 -10.77 -0.72 13.43
N ASP A 153 -11.11 -1.56 14.40
CA ASP A 153 -10.17 -2.23 15.28
C ASP A 153 -10.10 -3.73 15.00
N LEU A 154 -8.97 -4.35 15.29
CA LEU A 154 -8.85 -5.80 15.33
C LEU A 154 -9.42 -6.38 16.62
N TYR A 155 -10.22 -7.41 16.45
CA TYR A 155 -10.79 -8.24 17.50
C TYR A 155 -10.41 -9.70 17.31
N ARG A 156 -10.49 -10.47 18.39
CA ARG A 156 -10.37 -11.93 18.35
C ARG A 156 -11.50 -12.59 19.12
N VAL A 157 -11.88 -13.78 18.70
CA VAL A 157 -12.88 -14.62 19.38
C VAL A 157 -12.50 -16.08 19.28
N ASN A 158 -12.64 -16.82 20.37
CA ASN A 158 -12.37 -18.26 20.39
C ASN A 158 -13.59 -19.04 19.89
N MET A 159 -13.32 -20.09 19.13
CA MET A 159 -14.30 -21.08 18.68
C MET A 159 -14.16 -22.34 19.53
N ASP A 160 -15.25 -22.82 20.12
CA ASP A 160 -15.28 -24.06 20.89
C ASP A 160 -15.27 -25.31 19.99
N ALA A 161 -15.10 -26.49 20.58
CA ALA A 161 -15.08 -27.75 19.85
C ALA A 161 -16.41 -28.09 19.11
N SER A 162 -17.50 -27.40 19.45
CA SER A 162 -18.77 -27.52 18.73
C SER A 162 -18.91 -26.53 17.57
N GLY A 163 -17.88 -25.69 17.34
CA GLY A 163 -17.84 -24.68 16.31
C GLY A 163 -18.65 -23.41 16.64
N ARG A 164 -18.90 -23.14 17.93
CA ARG A 164 -19.57 -21.91 18.40
C ARG A 164 -18.54 -20.91 18.85
N PHE A 165 -18.78 -19.65 18.49
CA PHE A 165 -17.92 -18.54 18.87
C PHE A 165 -18.32 -17.97 20.22
N GLY A 166 -17.34 -17.63 21.04
CA GLY A 166 -17.50 -16.95 22.31
C GLY A 166 -17.75 -15.45 22.14
N LYS A 167 -17.33 -14.66 23.16
CA LYS A 167 -17.43 -13.20 23.13
C LYS A 167 -16.16 -12.61 22.47
N PRO A 168 -16.29 -11.69 21.51
CA PRO A 168 -15.16 -10.97 20.94
C PRO A 168 -14.38 -10.14 21.97
N VAL A 169 -13.06 -10.10 21.81
CA VAL A 169 -12.16 -9.31 22.64
C VAL A 169 -11.33 -8.41 21.73
N ASN A 170 -11.34 -7.09 22.02
CA ASN A 170 -10.51 -6.11 21.31
C ASN A 170 -9.03 -6.41 21.54
N MET A 171 -8.20 -6.28 20.52
CA MET A 171 -6.74 -6.55 20.59
C MET A 171 -5.97 -5.48 21.39
N GLY A 172 -6.61 -4.35 21.70
CA GLY A 172 -6.07 -3.29 22.56
C GLY A 172 -5.07 -2.38 21.85
N LYS A 173 -4.65 -1.33 22.58
CA LYS A 173 -3.81 -0.23 22.07
C LYS A 173 -2.38 -0.63 21.68
N ALA A 174 -1.96 -1.86 21.94
CA ALA A 174 -0.67 -2.36 21.45
C ALA A 174 -0.74 -2.77 19.97
N ILE A 175 -1.95 -3.00 19.43
CA ILE A 175 -2.23 -3.36 18.04
C ILE A 175 -3.07 -2.27 17.38
N ASN A 176 -4.18 -1.87 18.03
CA ASN A 176 -5.14 -0.93 17.47
C ASN A 176 -4.74 0.52 17.77
N THR A 177 -4.93 1.39 16.79
CA THR A 177 -4.60 2.82 16.82
C THR A 177 -5.86 3.69 16.77
N ALA A 178 -5.73 4.96 16.46
CA ALA A 178 -6.86 5.84 16.18
C ALA A 178 -7.36 5.70 14.72
N GLY A 179 -6.60 5.04 13.85
CA GLY A 179 -6.93 4.74 12.47
C GLY A 179 -7.72 3.43 12.32
N ASP A 180 -7.54 2.78 11.20
CA ASP A 180 -8.18 1.52 10.84
C ASP A 180 -7.14 0.39 10.83
N GLU A 181 -7.41 -0.69 11.54
CA GLU A 181 -6.67 -1.94 11.52
C GLU A 181 -7.54 -3.04 10.90
N MET A 182 -7.09 -3.60 9.76
CA MET A 182 -7.86 -4.55 8.96
C MET A 182 -6.99 -5.69 8.43
N PHE A 183 -7.62 -6.65 7.77
CA PHE A 183 -6.96 -7.77 7.08
C PHE A 183 -5.97 -8.53 7.96
N PRO A 184 -6.37 -9.02 9.14
CA PRO A 184 -5.49 -9.85 9.95
C PRO A 184 -5.14 -11.14 9.21
N PHE A 185 -3.93 -11.65 9.45
CA PHE A 185 -3.48 -12.97 9.05
C PHE A 185 -2.60 -13.55 10.15
N VAL A 186 -2.78 -14.81 10.46
CA VAL A 186 -1.94 -15.52 11.43
C VAL A 186 -1.21 -16.66 10.75
N SER A 187 0.13 -16.57 10.72
CA SER A 187 0.96 -17.62 10.14
C SER A 187 0.89 -18.94 10.92
N GLN A 188 1.43 -20.00 10.35
CA GLN A 188 1.51 -21.31 11.04
C GLN A 188 2.36 -21.24 12.31
N GLU A 189 3.36 -20.36 12.37
CA GLU A 189 4.19 -20.09 13.55
C GLU A 189 3.50 -19.21 14.59
N GLY A 190 2.26 -18.77 14.32
CA GLY A 190 1.47 -17.94 15.24
C GLY A 190 1.80 -16.45 15.21
N LYS A 191 2.51 -15.95 14.19
CA LYS A 191 2.76 -14.53 13.98
C LYS A 191 1.51 -13.86 13.41
N LEU A 192 1.15 -12.72 13.96
CA LEU A 192 0.02 -11.93 13.50
C LEU A 192 0.51 -10.82 12.56
N TYR A 193 -0.05 -10.79 11.36
CA TYR A 193 0.10 -9.73 10.37
C TYR A 193 -1.24 -9.01 10.19
N PHE A 194 -1.22 -7.75 9.83
CA PHE A 194 -2.42 -6.97 9.56
C PHE A 194 -2.11 -5.72 8.75
N ALA A 195 -3.11 -5.10 8.15
CA ALA A 195 -2.97 -3.83 7.47
C ALA A 195 -3.49 -2.70 8.37
N SER A 196 -2.81 -1.54 8.38
CA SER A 196 -3.20 -0.36 9.13
C SER A 196 -2.86 0.93 8.40
N ASP A 197 -3.70 1.94 8.58
CA ASP A 197 -3.42 3.33 8.20
C ASP A 197 -3.10 4.23 9.40
N GLY A 198 -3.21 3.69 10.62
CA GLY A 198 -2.95 4.42 11.86
C GLY A 198 -1.53 4.23 12.42
N HIS A 199 -0.83 3.17 12.04
CA HIS A 199 0.60 2.98 12.33
C HIS A 199 1.46 3.71 11.30
N PRO A 200 2.67 4.19 11.67
CA PRO A 200 3.58 4.85 10.72
C PRO A 200 3.94 3.91 9.56
N GLY A 201 3.61 4.31 8.34
CA GLY A 201 3.73 3.49 7.14
C GLY A 201 4.29 4.26 5.93
N LEU A 202 4.33 3.58 4.78
CA LEU A 202 4.79 4.12 3.49
C LEU A 202 3.64 4.62 2.62
N GLY A 203 2.47 3.99 2.75
CA GLY A 203 1.25 4.25 2.00
C GLY A 203 0.10 4.75 2.87
N LYS A 204 -1.11 4.34 2.50
CA LYS A 204 -2.32 4.52 3.32
C LYS A 204 -2.49 3.29 4.22
N LEU A 205 -2.93 2.16 3.64
CA LEU A 205 -2.87 0.88 4.33
C LEU A 205 -1.50 0.26 4.07
N ASP A 206 -0.78 -0.06 5.13
CA ASP A 206 0.47 -0.79 5.10
C ASP A 206 0.36 -2.07 5.93
N ILE A 207 1.14 -3.08 5.57
CA ILE A 207 1.18 -4.37 6.25
C ILE A 207 2.20 -4.32 7.39
N PHE A 208 1.77 -4.77 8.57
CA PHE A 208 2.58 -4.81 9.79
C PHE A 208 2.62 -6.23 10.38
N GLU A 209 3.69 -6.54 11.12
CA GLU A 209 3.82 -7.71 11.96
C GLU A 209 3.70 -7.32 13.45
N ALA A 210 2.87 -8.04 14.21
CA ALA A 210 2.84 -7.91 15.66
C ALA A 210 3.90 -8.81 16.28
N VAL A 211 4.96 -8.21 16.79
CA VAL A 211 6.11 -8.91 17.37
C VAL A 211 6.03 -8.92 18.90
N ARG A 212 6.23 -10.06 19.52
CA ARG A 212 6.30 -10.18 20.98
C ARG A 212 7.75 -10.27 21.44
N LYS A 213 8.23 -9.23 22.13
CA LYS A 213 9.56 -9.19 22.78
C LYS A 213 9.39 -8.92 24.27
N ASP A 214 10.01 -9.72 25.11
CA ASP A 214 10.00 -9.55 26.60
C ASP A 214 8.60 -9.39 27.21
N GLY A 215 7.62 -10.12 26.68
CA GLY A 215 6.23 -10.10 27.14
C GLY A 215 5.42 -8.88 26.66
N LYS A 216 6.03 -7.93 25.96
CA LYS A 216 5.35 -6.78 25.32
C LYS A 216 5.11 -7.05 23.84
N ILE A 217 4.05 -6.46 23.29
CA ILE A 217 3.77 -6.46 21.86
C ILE A 217 4.28 -5.13 21.31
N SER A 218 5.07 -5.21 20.24
CA SER A 218 5.41 -4.11 19.33
C SER A 218 4.85 -4.40 17.95
N VAL A 219 4.63 -3.35 17.17
CA VAL A 219 4.15 -3.46 15.79
C VAL A 219 5.27 -2.98 14.87
N GLU A 220 5.66 -3.82 13.92
CA GLU A 220 6.76 -3.56 12.99
C GLU A 220 6.22 -3.50 11.56
N ASN A 221 6.56 -2.44 10.81
CA ASN A 221 6.19 -2.31 9.39
C ASN A 221 6.94 -3.34 8.56
N MET A 222 6.25 -4.07 7.67
CA MET A 222 6.88 -5.10 6.83
C MET A 222 7.80 -4.53 5.74
N GLY A 223 7.74 -3.24 5.49
CA GLY A 223 8.58 -2.57 4.50
C GLY A 223 8.42 -3.10 3.06
N ILE A 224 9.33 -2.70 2.20
CA ILE A 224 9.40 -3.19 0.81
C ILE A 224 9.97 -4.63 0.81
N PRO A 225 9.43 -5.55 -0.02
CA PRO A 225 8.51 -5.31 -1.15
C PRO A 225 7.02 -5.39 -0.78
N PHE A 226 6.69 -5.66 0.48
CA PHE A 226 5.30 -5.86 0.90
C PHE A 226 4.52 -4.56 0.90
N ASN A 227 5.11 -3.48 1.40
CA ASN A 227 4.51 -2.15 1.44
C ASN A 227 5.06 -1.22 0.34
N SER A 228 4.22 -0.31 -0.11
CA SER A 228 4.50 0.70 -1.13
C SER A 228 3.92 2.07 -0.71
N SER A 229 3.92 3.05 -1.60
CA SER A 229 3.22 4.34 -1.38
C SER A 229 1.70 4.26 -1.62
N SER A 230 1.17 3.08 -1.87
CA SER A 230 -0.25 2.80 -2.14
C SER A 230 -0.86 2.02 -0.98
N ASP A 231 -2.10 1.52 -1.14
CA ASP A 231 -2.68 0.58 -0.19
C ASP A 231 -2.06 -0.80 -0.40
N ASP A 232 -1.55 -1.41 0.65
CA ASP A 232 -0.99 -2.74 0.69
C ASP A 232 -1.64 -3.52 1.84
N PHE A 233 -2.31 -4.64 1.54
CA PHE A 233 -3.15 -5.33 2.50
C PHE A 233 -3.36 -6.81 2.15
N GLY A 234 -4.08 -7.53 3.01
CA GLY A 234 -4.52 -8.90 2.74
C GLY A 234 -3.36 -9.87 2.56
N LEU A 235 -2.27 -9.70 3.32
CA LEU A 235 -1.16 -10.64 3.33
C LEU A 235 -1.63 -12.00 3.78
N THR A 236 -1.24 -13.05 3.04
CA THR A 236 -1.37 -14.46 3.43
C THR A 236 -0.14 -15.23 2.99
N SER A 237 0.08 -16.40 3.55
CA SER A 237 1.13 -17.33 3.10
C SER A 237 0.58 -18.73 2.92
N ASP A 238 1.24 -19.51 2.07
CA ASP A 238 0.94 -20.93 1.88
C ASP A 238 2.01 -21.83 2.50
N GLU A 239 1.75 -23.14 2.46
CA GLU A 239 2.65 -24.17 2.97
C GLU A 239 3.96 -24.32 2.19
N PHE A 240 4.06 -23.69 1.00
CA PHE A 240 5.25 -23.68 0.15
C PHE A 240 6.12 -22.45 0.37
N GLY A 241 5.72 -21.56 1.29
CA GLY A 241 6.46 -20.33 1.62
C GLY A 241 6.20 -19.15 0.69
N HIS A 242 5.20 -19.24 -0.21
CA HIS A 242 4.79 -18.09 -0.98
C HIS A 242 4.01 -17.13 -0.10
N ILE A 243 4.28 -15.85 -0.26
CA ILE A 243 3.54 -14.77 0.38
C ILE A 243 2.73 -14.05 -0.68
N TYR A 244 1.43 -13.99 -0.48
CA TYR A 244 0.49 -13.26 -1.32
C TYR A 244 0.11 -11.95 -0.63
N ILE A 245 -0.02 -10.88 -1.40
CA ILE A 245 -0.53 -9.58 -0.93
C ILE A 245 -1.50 -9.01 -1.94
N SER A 246 -2.34 -8.10 -1.49
CA SER A 246 -3.21 -7.29 -2.33
C SER A 246 -2.73 -5.86 -2.32
N SER A 247 -2.74 -5.18 -3.47
CA SER A 247 -2.25 -3.81 -3.55
C SER A 247 -2.79 -3.07 -4.79
N ASN A 248 -3.05 -1.78 -4.62
CA ASN A 248 -3.36 -0.86 -5.72
C ASN A 248 -2.13 -0.08 -6.20
N ARG A 249 -0.92 -0.64 -5.98
CA ARG A 249 0.35 -0.02 -6.40
C ARG A 249 0.46 0.15 -7.91
N GLY A 250 1.15 1.21 -8.31
CA GLY A 250 1.39 1.50 -9.72
C GLY A 250 2.05 0.35 -10.48
N GLY A 251 1.58 0.09 -11.71
CA GLY A 251 2.04 -1.01 -12.57
C GLY A 251 1.21 -2.30 -12.45
N GLY A 252 0.10 -2.23 -11.72
CA GLY A 252 -0.94 -3.25 -11.69
C GLY A 252 -1.77 -3.33 -12.97
N VAL A 253 -2.81 -4.15 -12.94
CA VAL A 253 -3.77 -4.35 -14.03
C VAL A 253 -5.06 -3.58 -13.76
N GLY A 254 -5.52 -3.57 -12.50
CA GLY A 254 -6.78 -3.03 -12.06
C GLY A 254 -6.68 -2.05 -10.88
N ASP A 255 -7.77 -1.97 -10.12
CA ASP A 255 -7.85 -1.16 -8.91
C ASP A 255 -7.03 -1.79 -7.79
N ASP A 256 -7.38 -3.04 -7.38
CA ASP A 256 -6.60 -3.85 -6.45
C ASP A 256 -6.15 -5.11 -7.17
N ASP A 257 -4.88 -5.43 -7.07
CA ASP A 257 -4.26 -6.57 -7.72
C ASP A 257 -3.64 -7.53 -6.70
N ILE A 258 -3.65 -8.81 -7.01
CA ILE A 258 -2.95 -9.84 -6.23
C ILE A 258 -1.51 -9.95 -6.74
N TYR A 259 -0.57 -9.89 -5.79
CA TYR A 259 0.86 -10.11 -6.00
C TYR A 259 1.31 -11.33 -5.21
N VAL A 260 2.25 -12.08 -5.76
CA VAL A 260 2.95 -13.15 -5.06
C VAL A 260 4.43 -12.80 -4.93
N TYR A 261 4.94 -13.03 -3.75
CA TYR A 261 6.37 -12.99 -3.45
C TYR A 261 6.86 -14.42 -3.27
N GLN A 262 7.91 -14.75 -4.01
CA GLN A 262 8.67 -15.99 -3.84
C GLN A 262 10.04 -15.60 -3.32
N ALA A 263 10.45 -16.14 -2.19
CA ALA A 263 11.85 -16.06 -1.82
C ALA A 263 12.69 -16.68 -2.95
N PRO A 264 13.81 -16.08 -3.37
CA PRO A 264 14.67 -16.69 -4.35
C PRO A 264 15.00 -18.11 -3.90
N LEU A 265 14.71 -19.12 -4.73
CA LEU A 265 15.22 -20.46 -4.51
C LEU A 265 16.75 -20.34 -4.47
N GLU A 266 17.37 -20.82 -3.39
CA GLU A 266 18.82 -20.97 -3.36
C GLU A 266 19.19 -21.90 -4.51
N GLU A 267 19.81 -21.39 -5.57
CA GLU A 267 20.45 -22.25 -6.56
C GLU A 267 21.56 -23.02 -5.82
N GLU A 268 21.39 -24.34 -5.69
CA GLU A 268 22.47 -25.20 -5.24
C GLU A 268 23.63 -25.02 -6.21
N GLU A 269 24.68 -24.31 -5.77
CA GLU A 269 25.92 -24.24 -6.53
C GLU A 269 26.41 -25.67 -6.79
N PRO A 270 26.79 -26.04 -8.03
CA PRO A 270 27.32 -27.36 -8.30
C PRO A 270 28.53 -27.62 -7.41
N VAL A 271 28.47 -28.68 -6.62
CA VAL A 271 29.56 -29.15 -5.78
C VAL A 271 30.77 -29.44 -6.69
N LEU A 272 31.70 -28.50 -6.76
CA LEU A 272 33.01 -28.74 -7.35
C LEU A 272 33.73 -29.75 -6.47
N ALA A 273 33.88 -30.96 -7.00
CA ALA A 273 34.64 -32.02 -6.37
C ALA A 273 36.02 -31.51 -5.98
N SER A 274 36.28 -31.43 -4.68
CA SER A 274 37.59 -31.14 -4.12
C SER A 274 38.53 -32.31 -4.40
N THR A 275 39.59 -32.09 -5.19
CA THR A 275 40.74 -33.00 -5.25
C THR A 275 41.49 -32.95 -3.92
N PRO A 276 41.91 -34.12 -3.40
CA PRO A 276 42.68 -34.15 -2.19
C PRO A 276 44.18 -34.00 -2.53
N ASP A 277 44.83 -32.96 -1.98
CA ASP A 277 46.27 -33.10 -1.70
C ASP A 277 46.81 -31.92 -0.86
N GLY A 278 47.63 -32.27 0.12
CA GLY A 278 48.61 -31.33 0.70
C GLY A 278 48.55 -31.16 2.22
N LEU A 279 48.85 -32.21 2.98
CA LEU A 279 49.29 -32.13 4.40
C LEU A 279 50.54 -31.28 4.54
N ASN A 280 50.50 -30.21 5.31
CA ASN A 280 51.68 -29.53 5.84
C ASN A 280 51.70 -29.66 7.38
N PRO A 281 52.66 -30.43 7.98
CA PRO A 281 52.70 -30.67 9.40
C PRO A 281 53.64 -29.70 10.11
N ASN A 282 53.22 -28.45 10.33
CA ASN A 282 53.86 -27.57 11.31
C ASN A 282 53.07 -26.28 11.54
N GLN A 283 52.08 -26.39 12.43
CA GLN A 283 51.61 -25.22 13.17
C GLN A 283 51.38 -25.58 14.65
N PRO A 284 51.79 -24.69 15.57
CA PRO A 284 51.68 -24.95 17.01
C PRO A 284 50.20 -24.84 17.44
N LYS A 285 49.79 -25.79 18.29
CA LYS A 285 48.51 -25.78 18.98
C LYS A 285 48.40 -24.55 19.87
N GLY A 286 47.59 -23.58 19.43
CA GLY A 286 47.16 -22.42 20.21
C GLY A 286 45.69 -22.63 20.60
N THR A 287 45.41 -22.43 21.86
CA THR A 287 44.17 -22.47 22.63
C THR A 287 42.92 -22.05 21.89
N SER A 288 41.87 -22.88 21.94
CA SER A 288 40.52 -22.65 21.48
C SER A 288 39.83 -21.51 22.24
N GLY A 289 39.79 -20.33 21.63
CA GLY A 289 38.78 -19.33 21.90
C GLY A 289 37.75 -19.43 20.79
N SER A 290 36.51 -19.69 21.13
CA SER A 290 35.40 -19.67 20.21
C SER A 290 35.26 -18.25 19.64
N THR A 291 35.81 -18.00 18.45
CA THR A 291 35.37 -16.87 17.63
C THR A 291 34.04 -17.26 17.03
N ALA A 292 32.95 -16.74 17.60
CA ALA A 292 31.67 -16.73 16.90
C ALA A 292 31.92 -16.10 15.54
N ASP A 293 31.61 -16.80 14.45
CA ASP A 293 31.68 -16.27 13.10
C ASP A 293 30.76 -15.04 13.03
N ILE A 294 31.35 -13.84 13.06
CA ILE A 294 30.61 -12.58 12.94
C ILE A 294 30.15 -12.50 11.48
N LYS A 295 28.85 -12.72 11.27
CA LYS A 295 28.22 -12.54 9.97
C LYS A 295 27.81 -11.07 9.82
N MET A 296 28.16 -10.44 8.70
CA MET A 296 27.92 -9.01 8.44
C MET A 296 27.15 -8.83 7.14
N VAL A 297 26.27 -7.82 7.12
CA VAL A 297 25.59 -7.35 5.91
C VAL A 297 26.10 -5.96 5.57
N ARG A 298 26.34 -5.71 4.29
CA ARG A 298 26.55 -4.37 3.76
C ARG A 298 25.35 -4.00 2.91
N TYR A 299 24.75 -2.88 3.23
CA TYR A 299 23.56 -2.38 2.55
C TYR A 299 23.93 -1.28 1.59
N TYR A 300 23.28 -1.26 0.45
CA TYR A 300 23.48 -0.27 -0.59
C TYR A 300 22.14 0.22 -1.13
N LEU A 301 22.10 1.47 -1.57
CA LEU A 301 21.01 2.05 -2.33
C LEU A 301 21.48 2.31 -3.76
N GLY A 302 20.68 1.94 -4.72
CA GLY A 302 20.84 2.29 -6.12
C GLY A 302 19.49 2.55 -6.75
N GLY A 303 19.48 2.91 -8.01
CA GLY A 303 18.20 3.10 -8.66
C GLY A 303 18.28 3.70 -10.04
N THR A 304 17.11 4.13 -10.52
CA THR A 304 16.99 4.73 -11.84
C THR A 304 16.15 6.00 -11.79
N VAL A 305 16.55 6.98 -12.59
CA VAL A 305 15.76 8.19 -12.81
C VAL A 305 15.19 8.17 -14.22
N GLN A 306 13.91 8.42 -14.32
CA GLN A 306 13.19 8.49 -15.58
C GLN A 306 12.27 9.71 -15.60
N SER A 307 11.90 10.15 -16.79
CA SER A 307 10.96 11.25 -17.01
C SER A 307 9.90 10.83 -18.00
N VAL A 308 8.68 11.29 -17.81
CA VAL A 308 7.61 11.11 -18.79
C VAL A 308 7.72 12.23 -19.81
N ALA A 309 8.04 11.88 -21.07
CA ALA A 309 8.03 12.82 -22.18
C ALA A 309 6.60 13.27 -22.52
N GLN A 310 6.45 14.34 -23.31
CA GLN A 310 5.14 14.85 -23.73
C GLN A 310 4.27 13.83 -24.47
N ASN A 311 4.89 12.80 -25.09
CA ASN A 311 4.20 11.69 -25.75
C ASN A 311 3.84 10.51 -24.83
N SER A 312 3.94 10.67 -23.50
CA SER A 312 3.68 9.67 -22.46
C SER A 312 4.65 8.49 -22.41
N GLU A 313 5.75 8.52 -23.12
CA GLU A 313 6.81 7.52 -23.01
C GLU A 313 7.78 7.85 -21.88
N LYS A 314 8.06 6.87 -21.01
CA LYS A 314 9.08 7.02 -19.97
C LYS A 314 10.47 6.92 -20.58
N GLN A 315 11.29 7.95 -20.37
CA GLN A 315 12.66 8.00 -20.86
C GLN A 315 13.64 8.09 -19.68
N ARG A 316 14.73 7.36 -19.77
CA ARG A 316 15.82 7.43 -18.79
C ARG A 316 16.52 8.78 -18.87
N VAL A 317 16.85 9.35 -17.72
CA VAL A 317 17.43 10.70 -17.66
C VAL A 317 18.89 10.61 -17.22
N GLU A 318 19.80 10.91 -18.15
CA GLU A 318 21.25 11.03 -17.90
C GLU A 318 21.57 12.34 -17.16
N GLY A 319 22.65 12.36 -16.36
CA GLY A 319 23.22 13.58 -15.79
C GLY A 319 22.31 14.27 -14.76
N VAL A 320 21.51 13.51 -14.03
CA VAL A 320 20.73 13.99 -12.87
C VAL A 320 21.64 13.95 -11.66
N GLU A 321 21.77 15.06 -10.95
CA GLU A 321 22.46 15.14 -9.68
C GLU A 321 21.56 14.63 -8.56
N ILE A 322 22.07 13.70 -7.75
CA ILE A 322 21.36 13.12 -6.61
C ILE A 322 22.26 13.31 -5.38
N LYS A 323 21.85 14.21 -4.50
CA LYS A 323 22.49 14.41 -3.20
C LYS A 323 21.81 13.55 -2.17
N ILE A 324 22.57 12.75 -1.45
CA ILE A 324 22.08 11.80 -0.47
C ILE A 324 22.41 12.34 0.91
N TYR A 325 21.37 12.61 1.69
CA TYR A 325 21.50 13.07 3.07
C TYR A 325 21.06 11.96 4.02
N ARG A 326 21.79 11.79 5.11
CA ARG A 326 21.33 11.04 6.27
C ARG A 326 20.56 12.01 7.18
N LEU A 327 19.37 11.60 7.57
CA LEU A 327 18.55 12.38 8.51
C LEU A 327 18.95 12.02 9.94
N LEU A 328 19.23 13.03 10.74
CA LEU A 328 19.47 12.95 12.17
C LEU A 328 18.33 13.66 12.89
N GLU A 329 18.21 13.53 14.22
CA GLU A 329 17.08 14.08 14.97
C GLU A 329 16.78 15.55 14.65
N ASP A 330 17.80 16.41 14.53
CA ASP A 330 17.64 17.84 14.27
C ASP A 330 18.43 18.38 13.06
N THR A 331 19.12 17.52 12.31
CA THR A 331 20.01 17.95 11.22
C THR A 331 20.04 16.94 10.06
N GLU A 332 20.53 17.40 8.92
CA GLU A 332 20.78 16.58 7.73
C GLU A 332 22.28 16.54 7.45
N GLU A 333 22.86 15.37 7.25
CA GLU A 333 24.27 15.17 6.89
C GLU A 333 24.38 14.72 5.44
N LEU A 334 25.03 15.51 4.60
CA LEU A 334 25.34 15.11 3.21
C LEU A 334 26.36 13.97 3.21
N LEU A 335 25.95 12.80 2.76
CA LEU A 335 26.80 11.61 2.70
C LEU A 335 27.51 11.46 1.35
N ASP A 336 26.79 11.68 0.26
CA ASP A 336 27.30 11.44 -1.08
C ASP A 336 26.53 12.25 -2.13
N THR A 337 27.14 12.40 -3.30
CA THR A 337 26.49 12.97 -4.48
C THR A 337 26.77 12.06 -5.68
N LYS A 338 25.70 11.62 -6.34
CA LYS A 338 25.78 10.76 -7.53
C LYS A 338 25.22 11.50 -8.74
N ILE A 339 25.73 11.16 -9.90
CA ILE A 339 25.21 11.63 -11.19
C ILE A 339 24.73 10.42 -11.98
N THR A 340 23.51 10.47 -12.52
CA THR A 340 22.98 9.35 -13.29
C THR A 340 23.75 9.13 -14.59
N THR A 341 23.94 7.85 -14.93
CA THR A 341 24.55 7.39 -16.18
C THR A 341 23.63 7.63 -17.39
N LYS A 342 24.08 7.29 -18.59
CA LYS A 342 23.26 7.31 -19.83
C LYS A 342 21.98 6.50 -19.73
N ASP A 343 22.02 5.40 -18.97
CA ASP A 343 20.86 4.55 -18.73
C ASP A 343 19.99 5.03 -17.56
N GLY A 344 20.24 6.25 -17.06
CA GLY A 344 19.53 6.86 -15.96
C GLY A 344 19.78 6.18 -14.61
N THR A 345 20.81 5.34 -14.48
CA THR A 345 21.12 4.61 -13.24
C THR A 345 22.04 5.39 -12.32
N PHE A 346 21.92 5.17 -11.02
CA PHE A 346 22.79 5.70 -9.99
C PHE A 346 23.07 4.68 -8.89
N GLY A 347 24.10 4.93 -8.10
CA GLY A 347 24.57 4.05 -7.02
C GLY A 347 25.75 3.17 -7.43
N PRO A 348 26.17 2.23 -6.60
CA PRO A 348 25.67 1.95 -5.24
C PRO A 348 26.08 3.03 -4.21
N ILE A 349 25.22 3.28 -3.25
CA ILE A 349 25.42 4.20 -2.13
C ILE A 349 25.41 3.38 -0.85
N PRO A 350 26.47 3.36 -0.03
CA PRO A 350 26.47 2.61 1.22
C PRO A 350 25.41 3.14 2.20
N LEU A 351 24.68 2.23 2.82
CA LEU A 351 23.68 2.54 3.83
C LEU A 351 24.09 1.98 5.19
N GLN A 352 23.65 2.62 6.26
CA GLN A 352 23.75 2.14 7.64
C GLN A 352 22.41 1.56 8.09
N GLU A 353 22.44 0.55 8.94
CA GLU A 353 21.26 0.01 9.59
C GLU A 353 20.60 1.09 10.45
N ASP A 354 19.30 1.02 10.61
CA ASP A 354 18.50 1.91 11.45
C ASP A 354 18.72 3.41 11.17
N ALA A 355 18.94 3.79 9.92
CA ALA A 355 19.11 5.16 9.48
C ALA A 355 18.06 5.59 8.46
N GLU A 356 17.75 6.88 8.45
CA GLU A 356 16.87 7.50 7.46
C GLU A 356 17.68 8.37 6.50
N TYR A 357 17.24 8.37 5.25
CA TYR A 357 17.91 9.08 4.18
C TYR A 357 16.89 9.93 3.40
N MET A 358 17.36 11.06 2.90
CA MET A 358 16.67 11.90 1.96
C MET A 358 17.54 12.08 0.72
N LEU A 359 16.98 11.79 -0.43
CA LEU A 359 17.60 12.03 -1.73
C LEU A 359 17.04 13.35 -2.27
N LEU A 360 17.91 14.30 -2.57
CA LEU A 360 17.57 15.52 -3.29
C LEU A 360 18.00 15.35 -4.74
N ILE A 361 17.04 15.37 -5.66
CA ILE A 361 17.21 15.07 -7.07
C ILE A 361 17.07 16.36 -7.87
N GLU A 362 18.15 16.76 -8.54
CA GLU A 362 18.26 18.04 -9.24
C GLU A 362 18.74 17.86 -10.68
N LYS A 363 18.08 18.53 -11.60
CA LYS A 363 18.51 18.67 -13.00
C LYS A 363 17.92 19.92 -13.62
N ALA A 364 18.70 20.61 -14.45
CA ALA A 364 18.21 21.74 -15.25
C ALA A 364 16.98 21.32 -16.08
N ASN A 365 15.97 22.16 -16.13
CA ASN A 365 14.68 21.95 -16.80
C ASN A 365 13.78 20.86 -16.19
N TYR A 366 14.08 20.39 -14.98
CA TYR A 366 13.23 19.49 -14.22
C TYR A 366 12.88 20.10 -12.86
N LEU A 367 11.73 19.71 -12.31
CA LEU A 367 11.40 20.06 -10.93
C LEU A 367 12.34 19.31 -10.01
N THR A 368 12.94 20.04 -9.07
CA THR A 368 13.69 19.42 -7.97
C THR A 368 12.76 18.53 -7.18
N LYS A 369 13.20 17.33 -6.87
CA LYS A 369 12.41 16.32 -6.17
C LYS A 369 13.15 15.82 -4.94
N ARG A 370 12.39 15.52 -3.87
CA ARG A 370 12.88 14.86 -2.66
C ARG A 370 12.24 13.50 -2.56
N GLU A 371 13.06 12.47 -2.31
CA GLU A 371 12.60 11.10 -2.03
C GLU A 371 13.19 10.64 -0.72
N SER A 372 12.36 10.06 0.14
CA SER A 372 12.80 9.51 1.42
C SER A 372 13.11 8.02 1.29
N PHE A 373 14.12 7.57 2.00
CA PHE A 373 14.46 6.15 2.10
C PHE A 373 14.84 5.82 3.54
N SER A 374 14.15 4.87 4.15
CA SER A 374 14.40 4.43 5.53
C SER A 374 15.03 3.05 5.56
N MET A 375 16.01 2.84 6.42
CA MET A 375 16.60 1.53 6.73
C MET A 375 15.93 0.87 7.95
N TYR A 376 15.05 1.56 8.65
CA TYR A 376 14.34 0.95 9.78
C TYR A 376 13.54 -0.28 9.35
N GLY A 377 13.74 -1.39 10.06
CA GLY A 377 13.09 -2.67 9.78
C GLY A 377 13.55 -3.40 8.51
N ARG A 378 14.65 -2.94 7.86
CA ARG A 378 15.20 -3.56 6.63
C ARG A 378 16.48 -4.33 6.87
N SER A 379 16.96 -4.39 8.09
CA SER A 379 18.16 -5.15 8.46
C SER A 379 17.88 -6.65 8.39
N ILE A 380 18.76 -7.39 7.71
CA ILE A 380 18.67 -8.85 7.62
C ILE A 380 19.18 -9.45 8.94
N PRO A 381 18.35 -10.22 9.68
CA PRO A 381 18.80 -10.87 10.91
C PRO A 381 20.01 -11.78 10.69
N ALA A 382 20.99 -11.71 11.59
CA ALA A 382 22.23 -12.52 11.50
C ALA A 382 21.95 -14.03 11.42
N SER A 383 20.81 -14.50 11.94
CA SER A 383 20.37 -15.90 11.87
C SER A 383 20.02 -16.36 10.46
N LEU A 384 19.68 -15.43 9.56
CA LEU A 384 19.34 -15.72 8.16
C LEU A 384 20.57 -15.65 7.23
N LEU A 385 21.73 -15.23 7.75
CA LEU A 385 22.92 -15.10 6.93
C LEU A 385 23.63 -16.46 6.78
N THR A 386 23.80 -16.89 5.56
CA THR A 386 24.52 -18.12 5.19
C THR A 386 26.02 -17.86 4.96
N LYS A 387 26.40 -16.63 4.60
CA LYS A 387 27.78 -16.21 4.30
C LYS A 387 28.31 -15.27 5.37
N PRO A 388 29.65 -15.25 5.61
CA PRO A 388 30.26 -14.31 6.54
C PRO A 388 30.04 -12.84 6.16
N LEU A 389 29.88 -12.56 4.85
CA LEU A 389 29.59 -11.23 4.31
C LEU A 389 28.52 -11.33 3.23
N THR A 390 27.47 -10.53 3.39
CA THR A 390 26.35 -10.43 2.42
C THR A 390 26.21 -9.00 1.96
N ASP A 391 26.15 -8.77 0.65
CA ASP A 391 25.87 -7.46 0.06
C ASP A 391 24.42 -7.42 -0.41
N THR A 392 23.67 -6.41 0.03
CA THR A 392 22.27 -6.21 -0.33
C THR A 392 22.09 -4.81 -0.91
N THR A 393 21.48 -4.70 -2.09
CA THR A 393 21.22 -3.42 -2.74
C THR A 393 19.71 -3.18 -2.86
N PHE A 394 19.24 -2.08 -2.29
CA PHE A 394 17.88 -1.59 -2.49
C PHE A 394 17.82 -0.77 -3.77
N LEU A 395 16.77 -0.95 -4.55
CA LEU A 395 16.59 -0.23 -5.81
C LEU A 395 15.36 0.68 -5.73
N VAL A 396 15.55 1.95 -6.09
CA VAL A 396 14.46 2.94 -6.17
C VAL A 396 14.30 3.42 -7.61
N ASN A 397 13.05 3.64 -8.03
CA ASN A 397 12.72 4.24 -9.33
C ASN A 397 12.15 5.63 -9.09
N ILE A 398 12.79 6.65 -9.65
CA ILE A 398 12.46 8.04 -9.45
C ILE A 398 11.88 8.60 -10.75
N ASP A 399 10.62 9.03 -10.71
CA ASP A 399 9.99 9.77 -11.80
C ASP A 399 10.28 11.27 -11.61
N LEU A 400 10.93 11.88 -12.59
CA LEU A 400 11.32 13.28 -12.57
C LEU A 400 10.50 14.09 -13.56
N ASP A 401 9.85 15.12 -13.08
CA ASP A 401 8.98 15.97 -13.87
C ASP A 401 9.75 17.07 -14.59
N GLN A 402 9.65 17.08 -15.91
CA GLN A 402 10.19 18.17 -16.71
C GLN A 402 9.38 19.46 -16.48
N LYS A 403 10.04 20.56 -16.14
CA LYS A 403 9.40 21.86 -15.97
C LYS A 403 9.40 22.65 -17.29
N PHE A 404 8.23 23.05 -17.73
CA PHE A 404 8.06 23.96 -18.86
C PHE A 404 6.82 24.83 -18.65
N ILE A 405 6.84 26.01 -19.25
CA ILE A 405 5.72 26.95 -19.16
C ILE A 405 4.46 26.31 -19.75
N GLY A 406 3.36 26.41 -19.04
CA GLY A 406 2.08 25.82 -19.43
C GLY A 406 1.85 24.40 -18.91
N LYS A 407 2.86 23.72 -18.31
CA LYS A 407 2.64 22.42 -17.69
C LYS A 407 1.73 22.54 -16.49
N THR A 408 0.69 21.73 -16.46
CA THR A 408 -0.28 21.65 -15.36
C THR A 408 -0.05 20.39 -14.56
N PHE A 409 -0.14 20.51 -13.24
CA PHE A 409 -0.05 19.43 -12.28
C PHE A 409 -1.32 19.40 -11.45
N ARG A 410 -1.98 18.26 -11.39
CA ARG A 410 -3.13 18.06 -10.53
C ARG A 410 -2.68 17.88 -9.08
N LEU A 411 -3.36 18.55 -8.17
CA LEU A 411 -3.22 18.34 -6.74
C LEU A 411 -4.26 17.32 -6.31
N GLU A 412 -3.79 16.16 -5.84
CA GLU A 412 -4.67 15.12 -5.34
C GLU A 412 -5.24 15.53 -3.96
N ASN A 413 -6.39 14.97 -3.60
CA ASN A 413 -6.98 15.08 -2.25
C ASN A 413 -7.23 16.50 -1.72
N ILE A 414 -7.33 17.51 -2.57
CA ILE A 414 -7.75 18.86 -2.14
C ILE A 414 -9.27 18.91 -2.11
N TYR A 415 -9.84 18.52 -0.98
CA TYR A 415 -11.29 18.51 -0.77
C TYR A 415 -11.75 19.73 0.01
N TYR A 416 -12.97 20.17 -0.28
CA TYR A 416 -13.67 21.25 0.40
C TYR A 416 -15.02 20.76 0.89
N ASP A 417 -15.46 21.27 2.01
CA ASP A 417 -16.84 21.08 2.43
C ASP A 417 -17.81 21.72 1.43
N LEU A 418 -19.06 21.28 1.44
CA LEU A 418 -20.08 21.81 0.55
C LEU A 418 -20.20 23.33 0.73
N ASP A 419 -20.12 24.06 -0.37
CA ASP A 419 -20.17 25.53 -0.45
C ASP A 419 -19.07 26.27 0.33
N LYS A 420 -18.04 25.59 0.81
CA LYS A 420 -16.91 26.20 1.50
C LYS A 420 -15.66 26.27 0.63
N ALA A 421 -14.79 27.21 1.02
CA ALA A 421 -13.46 27.40 0.45
C ALA A 421 -12.34 27.26 1.50
N ASP A 422 -12.67 26.97 2.76
CA ASP A 422 -11.69 26.78 3.83
C ASP A 422 -10.88 25.51 3.59
N ILE A 423 -9.58 25.59 3.83
CA ILE A 423 -8.66 24.45 3.70
C ILE A 423 -8.91 23.49 4.87
N ARG A 424 -9.23 22.25 4.55
CA ARG A 424 -9.40 21.15 5.51
C ARG A 424 -8.04 20.66 5.98
N ALA A 425 -8.00 19.97 7.12
CA ALA A 425 -6.76 19.43 7.68
C ALA A 425 -6.10 18.39 6.76
N ASP A 426 -6.90 17.53 6.10
CA ASP A 426 -6.44 16.57 5.10
C ASP A 426 -5.84 17.26 3.86
N ALA A 427 -6.49 18.30 3.35
CA ALA A 427 -5.98 19.10 2.24
C ALA A 427 -4.67 19.85 2.59
N ALA A 428 -4.49 20.25 3.85
CA ALA A 428 -3.27 20.93 4.30
C ALA A 428 -2.02 20.05 4.12
N ILE A 429 -2.12 18.75 4.34
CA ILE A 429 -1.01 17.77 4.14
C ILE A 429 -0.57 17.76 2.66
N GLU A 430 -1.52 17.76 1.74
CA GLU A 430 -1.22 17.80 0.30
C GLU A 430 -0.65 19.15 -0.13
N LEU A 431 -1.17 20.26 0.44
CA LEU A 431 -0.63 21.58 0.17
C LEU A 431 0.78 21.77 0.72
N ASP A 432 1.16 21.12 1.81
CA ASP A 432 2.53 21.14 2.31
C ASP A 432 3.51 20.47 1.33
N LYS A 433 3.08 19.48 0.53
CA LYS A 433 3.89 18.94 -0.59
C LYS A 433 4.15 20.01 -1.65
N LEU A 434 3.11 20.79 -2.03
CA LEU A 434 3.27 21.90 -2.96
C LEU A 434 4.17 23.01 -2.39
N VAL A 435 4.07 23.31 -1.08
CA VAL A 435 4.99 24.24 -0.40
C VAL A 435 6.43 23.82 -0.62
N ARG A 436 6.76 22.55 -0.38
CA ARG A 436 8.12 22.00 -0.59
C ARG A 436 8.56 22.10 -2.05
N ILE A 437 7.69 21.73 -2.99
CA ILE A 437 7.99 21.88 -4.43
C ILE A 437 8.34 23.32 -4.76
N LEU A 438 7.59 24.30 -4.24
CA LEU A 438 7.82 25.71 -4.49
C LEU A 438 9.08 26.25 -3.78
N GLN A 439 9.41 25.74 -2.61
CA GLN A 439 10.65 26.05 -1.89
C GLN A 439 11.87 25.51 -2.62
N ASP A 440 11.81 24.26 -3.08
CA ASP A 440 12.90 23.61 -3.82
C ASP A 440 13.03 24.15 -5.27
N ASN A 441 12.03 24.85 -5.77
CA ASN A 441 12.02 25.45 -7.12
C ASN A 441 11.71 26.94 -7.07
N PRO A 442 12.61 27.79 -6.52
CA PRO A 442 12.32 29.21 -6.30
C PRO A 442 12.11 30.02 -7.61
N ALA A 443 12.61 29.50 -8.72
CA ALA A 443 12.52 30.16 -10.03
C ALA A 443 11.15 30.04 -10.70
N ILE A 444 10.22 29.19 -10.22
CA ILE A 444 8.92 29.02 -10.87
C ILE A 444 7.86 29.96 -10.29
N LYS A 445 7.02 30.47 -11.18
CA LYS A 445 5.77 31.16 -10.87
C LYS A 445 4.61 30.30 -11.33
N ILE A 446 3.58 30.19 -10.52
CA ILE A 446 2.45 29.29 -10.78
C ILE A 446 1.11 30.01 -10.76
N GLU A 447 0.15 29.47 -11.51
CA GLU A 447 -1.27 29.74 -11.36
C GLU A 447 -1.89 28.57 -10.58
N LEU A 448 -2.65 28.85 -9.54
CA LEU A 448 -3.51 27.91 -8.84
C LEU A 448 -4.89 27.96 -9.49
N GLY A 449 -5.22 26.92 -10.25
CA GLY A 449 -6.52 26.72 -10.90
C GLY A 449 -7.44 25.88 -10.05
N SER A 450 -8.67 26.34 -9.80
CA SER A 450 -9.68 25.54 -9.12
C SER A 450 -10.93 25.40 -9.99
N HIS A 451 -11.53 24.21 -9.97
CA HIS A 451 -12.66 23.84 -10.82
C HIS A 451 -13.84 23.35 -9.96
N THR A 452 -15.04 23.48 -10.49
CA THR A 452 -16.26 22.89 -9.93
C THR A 452 -16.78 21.81 -10.86
N ASP A 453 -17.78 21.07 -10.40
CA ASP A 453 -18.63 20.29 -11.30
C ASP A 453 -19.69 21.18 -11.96
N SER A 454 -20.50 20.61 -12.85
CA SER A 454 -21.53 21.29 -13.64
C SER A 454 -22.83 21.58 -12.88
N ARG A 455 -22.87 21.38 -11.57
CA ARG A 455 -24.04 21.66 -10.73
C ARG A 455 -23.98 23.09 -10.18
N GLY A 456 -25.04 23.84 -10.34
CA GLY A 456 -25.10 25.24 -9.94
C GLY A 456 -25.21 26.19 -11.15
N SER A 457 -25.05 27.50 -10.92
CA SER A 457 -24.97 28.47 -12.03
C SER A 457 -23.50 28.79 -12.31
N ASP A 458 -23.18 29.06 -13.59
CA ASP A 458 -21.82 29.41 -14.06
C ASP A 458 -21.19 30.51 -13.20
N ILE A 459 -21.95 31.60 -12.91
CA ILE A 459 -21.48 32.70 -12.08
C ILE A 459 -21.15 32.24 -10.65
N TYR A 460 -21.98 31.40 -10.10
CA TYR A 460 -21.77 30.83 -8.78
C TYR A 460 -20.51 29.93 -8.76
N ASN A 461 -20.38 29.04 -9.75
CA ASN A 461 -19.25 28.14 -9.90
C ASN A 461 -17.92 28.86 -10.11
N ILE A 462 -17.89 29.91 -10.92
CA ILE A 462 -16.71 30.79 -11.09
C ILE A 462 -16.33 31.43 -9.74
N ARG A 463 -17.29 32.00 -9.02
CA ARG A 463 -17.00 32.64 -7.72
C ARG A 463 -16.53 31.65 -6.65
N LEU A 464 -17.12 30.46 -6.60
CA LEU A 464 -16.74 29.42 -5.65
C LEU A 464 -15.31 28.93 -5.92
N SER A 465 -15.01 28.59 -7.17
CA SER A 465 -13.68 28.14 -7.56
C SER A 465 -12.61 29.25 -7.36
N GLN A 466 -12.95 30.50 -7.62
CA GLN A 466 -12.03 31.63 -7.36
C GLN A 466 -11.68 31.72 -5.86
N ARG A 467 -12.68 31.67 -4.96
CA ARG A 467 -12.44 31.68 -3.50
C ARG A 467 -11.59 30.48 -3.05
N ARG A 468 -11.78 29.29 -3.65
CA ARG A 468 -10.98 28.10 -3.36
C ARG A 468 -9.53 28.27 -3.76
N ALA A 469 -9.26 28.77 -4.97
CA ALA A 469 -7.91 29.09 -5.43
C ALA A 469 -7.22 30.14 -4.53
N GLU A 470 -7.95 31.19 -4.13
CA GLU A 470 -7.45 32.22 -3.20
C GLU A 470 -7.12 31.66 -1.81
N SER A 471 -7.93 30.70 -1.30
CA SER A 471 -7.65 30.03 -0.01
C SER A 471 -6.37 29.21 -0.07
N VAL A 472 -6.11 28.52 -1.18
CA VAL A 472 -4.84 27.79 -1.38
C VAL A 472 -3.67 28.77 -1.41
N ILE A 473 -3.77 29.89 -2.14
CA ILE A 473 -2.71 30.90 -2.17
C ILE A 473 -2.45 31.47 -0.76
N ASN A 474 -3.50 31.80 -0.03
CA ASN A 474 -3.35 32.28 1.34
C ASN A 474 -2.62 31.26 2.22
N TYR A 475 -2.94 29.98 2.08
CA TYR A 475 -2.21 28.92 2.77
C TYR A 475 -0.73 28.90 2.42
N LEU A 476 -0.37 28.91 1.12
CA LEU A 476 1.02 28.94 0.66
C LEU A 476 1.79 30.17 1.18
N MET A 477 1.13 31.33 1.22
CA MET A 477 1.71 32.56 1.78
C MET A 477 2.00 32.42 3.28
N THR A 478 1.12 31.78 4.07
CA THR A 478 1.40 31.51 5.48
C THR A 478 2.60 30.60 5.70
N LYS A 479 2.96 29.79 4.70
CA LYS A 479 4.14 28.91 4.70
C LYS A 479 5.39 29.56 4.10
N GLY A 480 5.35 30.87 3.82
CA GLY A 480 6.50 31.65 3.38
C GLY A 480 6.75 31.66 1.88
N ILE A 481 5.80 31.24 1.05
CA ILE A 481 5.92 31.38 -0.41
C ILE A 481 5.61 32.82 -0.82
N ASP A 482 6.50 33.42 -1.63
CA ASP A 482 6.35 34.79 -2.11
C ASP A 482 5.06 34.98 -2.94
N PRO A 483 4.17 35.92 -2.56
CA PRO A 483 2.94 36.22 -3.29
C PRO A 483 3.15 36.54 -4.77
N LEU A 484 4.28 37.15 -5.14
CA LEU A 484 4.61 37.49 -6.54
C LEU A 484 4.78 36.26 -7.44
N ARG A 485 4.95 35.08 -6.84
CA ARG A 485 5.05 33.81 -7.53
C ARG A 485 3.72 33.08 -7.70
N LEU A 486 2.64 33.63 -7.16
CA LEU A 486 1.35 32.96 -7.04
C LEU A 486 0.24 33.75 -7.73
N GLN A 487 -0.58 33.07 -8.52
CA GLN A 487 -1.76 33.64 -9.15
C GLN A 487 -2.97 32.73 -8.93
N ALA A 488 -4.09 33.25 -8.40
CA ALA A 488 -5.34 32.49 -8.25
C ALA A 488 -6.21 32.60 -9.48
N ARG A 489 -6.82 31.50 -9.92
CA ARG A 489 -7.81 31.50 -11.00
C ARG A 489 -8.91 30.46 -10.74
N GLY A 490 -10.15 30.96 -10.70
CA GLY A 490 -11.34 30.13 -10.68
C GLY A 490 -11.82 29.85 -12.09
N TYR A 491 -11.92 28.61 -12.47
CA TYR A 491 -12.40 28.16 -13.79
C TYR A 491 -13.89 27.78 -13.77
N GLY A 492 -14.50 27.61 -12.57
CA GLY A 492 -15.87 27.11 -12.48
C GLY A 492 -15.98 25.76 -13.17
N GLU A 493 -16.98 25.62 -14.02
CA GLU A 493 -17.25 24.44 -14.84
C GLU A 493 -16.77 24.57 -16.30
N THR A 494 -15.97 25.59 -16.63
CA THR A 494 -15.57 25.86 -18.02
C THR A 494 -14.59 24.83 -18.58
N GLU A 495 -13.92 24.07 -17.73
CA GLU A 495 -12.93 23.05 -18.11
C GLU A 495 -13.23 21.73 -17.39
N LEU A 496 -14.36 21.12 -17.72
CA LEU A 496 -14.73 19.80 -17.19
C LEU A 496 -13.83 18.71 -17.78
N LEU A 497 -13.38 17.78 -16.95
CA LEU A 497 -12.71 16.55 -17.40
C LEU A 497 -13.73 15.51 -17.87
N ILE A 498 -14.91 15.49 -17.23
CA ILE A 498 -16.06 14.66 -17.61
C ILE A 498 -17.24 15.58 -17.87
N GLU A 499 -17.51 15.87 -19.16
CA GLU A 499 -18.54 16.82 -19.59
C GLU A 499 -19.95 16.39 -19.17
N ASN A 500 -20.26 15.10 -19.22
CA ASN A 500 -21.58 14.53 -18.93
C ASN A 500 -21.58 13.71 -17.63
N ALA A 501 -20.94 14.23 -16.59
CA ALA A 501 -20.88 13.58 -15.28
C ALA A 501 -22.31 13.32 -14.73
N ARG A 502 -22.57 12.07 -14.32
CA ARG A 502 -23.87 11.63 -13.81
C ARG A 502 -23.77 11.06 -12.41
N THR A 503 -22.60 10.57 -12.01
CA THR A 503 -22.34 10.01 -10.70
C THR A 503 -21.57 11.00 -9.82
N GLU A 504 -21.67 10.84 -8.50
CA GLU A 504 -20.92 11.69 -7.57
C GLU A 504 -19.38 11.55 -7.78
N ALA A 505 -18.91 10.35 -8.11
CA ALA A 505 -17.51 10.10 -8.43
C ALA A 505 -17.05 10.89 -9.66
N GLU A 506 -17.84 10.91 -10.74
CA GLU A 506 -17.54 11.72 -11.94
C GLU A 506 -17.58 13.23 -11.64
N HIS A 507 -18.54 13.69 -10.83
CA HIS A 507 -18.58 15.07 -10.36
C HIS A 507 -17.35 15.40 -9.51
N GLN A 508 -16.88 14.46 -8.66
CA GLN A 508 -15.68 14.64 -7.86
C GLN A 508 -14.42 14.80 -8.72
N VAL A 509 -14.30 14.08 -9.84
CA VAL A 509 -13.18 14.26 -10.80
C VAL A 509 -13.13 15.68 -11.35
N ASN A 510 -14.30 16.30 -11.58
CA ASN A 510 -14.38 17.69 -12.05
C ASN A 510 -14.04 18.70 -10.95
N ARG A 511 -14.36 18.42 -9.69
CA ARG A 511 -14.02 19.26 -8.54
C ARG A 511 -12.55 19.06 -8.16
N ARG A 512 -11.67 19.75 -8.83
CA ARG A 512 -10.24 19.61 -8.66
C ARG A 512 -9.54 20.95 -8.45
N THR A 513 -8.35 20.88 -7.90
CA THR A 513 -7.39 21.97 -7.84
C THR A 513 -6.12 21.52 -8.54
N GLU A 514 -5.52 22.40 -9.30
CA GLU A 514 -4.29 22.15 -10.05
C GLU A 514 -3.38 23.38 -10.04
N PHE A 515 -2.08 23.18 -10.24
CA PHE A 515 -1.20 24.31 -10.49
C PHE A 515 -0.57 24.22 -11.87
N LYS A 516 -0.42 25.38 -12.50
CA LYS A 516 0.16 25.52 -13.83
C LYS A 516 1.40 26.40 -13.75
N VAL A 517 2.49 25.99 -14.36
CA VAL A 517 3.70 26.79 -14.45
C VAL A 517 3.48 27.93 -15.42
N LEU A 518 3.54 29.19 -14.93
CA LEU A 518 3.36 30.41 -15.74
C LEU A 518 4.69 30.94 -16.26
N GLU A 519 5.72 30.88 -15.42
CA GLU A 519 7.01 31.50 -15.71
C GLU A 519 8.12 30.68 -15.02
N ILE A 520 9.27 30.62 -15.66
CA ILE A 520 10.51 30.08 -15.11
C ILE A 520 11.55 31.21 -15.25
N SER A 521 11.80 31.89 -14.14
CA SER A 521 12.82 32.96 -14.12
C SER A 521 14.22 32.32 -14.20
N GLU A 522 15.12 32.92 -14.98
CA GLU A 522 16.53 32.55 -14.89
C GLU A 522 17.01 32.97 -13.49
N THR A 523 17.38 32.01 -12.66
CA THR A 523 18.06 32.31 -11.41
C THR A 523 19.39 32.95 -11.78
N ALA A 524 19.58 34.23 -11.46
CA ALA A 524 20.92 34.81 -11.46
C ALA A 524 21.78 33.97 -10.47
N ASN A 525 22.82 33.32 -10.98
CA ASN A 525 23.82 32.61 -10.20
C ASN A 525 24.53 33.53 -9.22
#